data_8a923bd789d5269b9e8ce21e9c71e1a3
#
_entry.id   8a923bd789d5269b9e8ce21e9c71e1a3
#
_cell.length_a   1.000
_cell.length_b   1.000
_cell.length_c   1.000
_cell.angle_alpha   90.00
_cell.angle_beta   90.00
_cell.angle_gamma   90.00
#
_symmetry.space_group_name_H-M   'P 1'
#
loop_
_entity.id
_entity.type
_entity.pdbx_description
1 polymer ?
#
loop_
_entity_poly.entity_id
_entity_poly.type
_entity_poly.pdbx_seq_one_letter_code
_entity_poly.pdbx_strand_id
1 'polypeptide(L)'
;IINCLVIVSELFAITQVYSSSLRETGNTVLPMKASVIAVIVNFCINYILIFGNFGFPRLGVIGAAIGTVISRVVEMGINVAAGYNNKYLRDAMRLDKISGDIFKNVVKRGIPLLCNEILWSISIALISQCYSTRGLEAVAAINITTTVTNFFMIICYAMGNSISIIVGQRLGAGEIEYAKDYDLKMVFMN
;
A
#
# COMPACT_ATOMS: atom_id res chain seq x y z
N ILE A 1 13.06 15.48 8.84
CA ILE A 1 11.70 15.00 8.54
C ILE A 1 11.59 14.68 7.04
N ILE A 2 11.91 15.59 6.13
CA ILE A 2 11.81 15.36 4.67
C ILE A 2 12.60 14.12 4.23
N ASN A 3 13.85 13.97 4.67
CA ASN A 3 14.65 12.78 4.34
C ASN A 3 14.04 11.49 4.88
N CYS A 4 13.39 11.52 6.04
CA CYS A 4 12.67 10.36 6.56
C CYS A 4 11.47 9.99 5.68
N LEU A 5 10.73 10.99 5.17
CA LEU A 5 9.60 10.76 4.27
C LEU A 5 10.02 10.14 2.94
N VAL A 6 11.15 10.57 2.38
CA VAL A 6 11.71 9.97 1.15
C VAL A 6 12.06 8.50 1.39
N ILE A 7 12.78 8.19 2.47
CA ILE A 7 13.14 6.81 2.82
C ILE A 7 11.87 5.96 3.03
N VAL A 8 10.87 6.48 3.72
CA VAL A 8 9.58 5.78 3.93
C VAL A 8 8.89 5.47 2.62
N SER A 9 8.88 6.40 1.65
CA SER A 9 8.23 6.16 0.36
C SER A 9 8.92 5.06 -0.46
N GLU A 10 10.25 4.99 -0.44
CA GLU A 10 11.00 3.92 -1.10
C GLU A 10 10.78 2.55 -0.44
N LEU A 11 10.86 2.50 0.89
CA LEU A 11 10.57 1.28 1.65
C LEU A 11 9.13 0.80 1.39
N PHE A 12 8.17 1.72 1.33
CA PHE A 12 6.78 1.41 1.04
C PHE A 12 6.61 0.85 -0.38
N ALA A 13 7.28 1.42 -1.39
CA ALA A 13 7.21 0.92 -2.76
C ALA A 13 7.72 -0.53 -2.85
N ILE A 14 8.87 -0.84 -2.23
CA ILE A 14 9.39 -2.21 -2.18
C ILE A 14 8.42 -3.15 -1.46
N THR A 15 7.92 -2.74 -0.31
CA THR A 15 6.95 -3.52 0.48
C THR A 15 5.69 -3.84 -0.33
N GLN A 16 5.18 -2.87 -1.09
CA GLN A 16 3.99 -3.04 -1.93
C GLN A 16 4.22 -4.06 -3.05
N VAL A 17 5.37 -4.06 -3.71
CA VAL A 17 5.70 -5.05 -4.74
C VAL A 17 5.68 -6.46 -4.16
N TYR A 18 6.35 -6.70 -3.02
CA TYR A 18 6.36 -8.02 -2.40
C TYR A 18 4.99 -8.42 -1.85
N SER A 19 4.27 -7.49 -1.23
CA SER A 19 2.94 -7.72 -0.66
C SER A 19 1.91 -8.06 -1.74
N SER A 20 1.88 -7.33 -2.87
CA SER A 20 0.98 -7.62 -4.00
C SER A 20 1.32 -8.97 -4.63
N SER A 21 2.59 -9.25 -4.90
CA SER A 21 3.03 -10.53 -5.45
C SER A 21 2.66 -11.71 -4.55
N LEU A 22 2.78 -11.57 -3.22
CA LEU A 22 2.35 -12.60 -2.27
C LEU A 22 0.83 -12.81 -2.31
N ARG A 23 0.04 -11.75 -2.41
CA ARG A 23 -1.43 -11.85 -2.52
C ARG A 23 -1.86 -12.51 -3.82
N GLU A 24 -1.24 -12.17 -4.93
CA GLU A 24 -1.51 -12.77 -6.24
C GLU A 24 -1.15 -14.26 -6.29
N THR A 25 -0.12 -14.70 -5.56
CA THR A 25 0.20 -16.13 -5.40
C THR A 25 -0.70 -16.87 -4.39
N GLY A 26 -1.77 -16.23 -3.91
CA GLY A 26 -2.76 -16.82 -3.00
C GLY A 26 -2.38 -16.72 -1.50
N ASN A 27 -1.23 -16.17 -1.16
CA ASN A 27 -0.81 -16.01 0.22
C ASN A 27 -1.16 -14.62 0.76
N THR A 28 -2.43 -14.41 1.13
CA THR A 28 -2.93 -13.13 1.63
C THR A 28 -2.69 -12.92 3.13
N VAL A 29 -2.51 -14.00 3.88
CA VAL A 29 -2.39 -13.97 5.36
C VAL A 29 -1.04 -13.40 5.80
N LEU A 30 0.04 -13.71 5.07
CA LEU A 30 1.39 -13.24 5.43
C LEU A 30 1.52 -11.71 5.34
N PRO A 31 1.15 -11.04 4.23
CA PRO A 31 1.17 -9.58 4.17
C PRO A 31 0.28 -8.92 5.22
N MET A 32 -0.89 -9.50 5.52
CA MET A 32 -1.76 -9.02 6.57
C MET A 32 -1.06 -9.05 7.95
N LYS A 33 -0.44 -10.18 8.30
CA LYS A 33 0.32 -10.31 9.56
C LYS A 33 1.50 -9.32 9.60
N ALA A 34 2.21 -9.13 8.50
CA ALA A 34 3.31 -8.18 8.40
C ALA A 34 2.85 -6.75 8.71
N SER A 35 1.73 -6.32 8.12
CA SER A 35 1.16 -4.99 8.37
C SER A 35 0.69 -4.83 9.81
N VAL A 36 0.04 -5.84 10.40
CA VAL A 36 -0.38 -5.79 11.82
C VAL A 36 0.82 -5.68 12.76
N ILE A 37 1.88 -6.47 12.53
CA ILE A 37 3.11 -6.39 13.31
C ILE A 37 3.74 -5.00 13.17
N ALA A 38 3.80 -4.45 11.97
CA ALA A 38 4.35 -3.12 11.72
C ALA A 38 3.57 -2.03 12.48
N VAL A 39 2.25 -2.11 12.54
CA VAL A 39 1.41 -1.17 13.31
C VAL A 39 1.71 -1.28 14.81
N ILE A 40 1.83 -2.49 15.35
CA ILE A 40 2.16 -2.70 16.77
C ILE A 40 3.55 -2.14 17.07
N VAL A 41 4.54 -2.43 16.23
CA VAL A 41 5.92 -1.91 16.37
C VAL A 41 5.92 -0.38 16.31
N ASN A 42 5.19 0.20 15.35
CA ASN A 42 5.06 1.66 15.23
C ASN A 42 4.47 2.27 16.50
N PHE A 43 3.40 1.69 17.03
CA PHE A 43 2.77 2.16 18.26
C PHE A 43 3.72 2.09 19.46
N CYS A 44 4.41 0.98 19.65
CA CYS A 44 5.35 0.80 20.76
C CYS A 44 6.54 1.80 20.68
N ILE A 45 7.11 1.95 19.48
CA ILE A 45 8.26 2.86 19.30
C ILE A 45 7.82 4.31 19.45
N ASN A 46 6.66 4.68 18.91
CA ASN A 46 6.11 6.02 19.09
C ASN A 46 5.85 6.33 20.55
N TYR A 47 5.30 5.38 21.31
CA TYR A 47 5.08 5.56 22.74
C TYR A 47 6.39 5.81 23.50
N ILE A 48 7.45 5.10 23.16
CA ILE A 48 8.75 5.25 23.81
C ILE A 48 9.43 6.57 23.43
N LEU A 49 9.49 6.90 22.12
CA LEU A 49 10.27 8.02 21.62
C LEU A 49 9.54 9.37 21.72
N ILE A 50 8.23 9.41 21.63
CA ILE A 50 7.46 10.66 21.76
C ILE A 50 7.42 11.10 23.21
N PHE A 51 7.14 10.18 24.13
CA PHE A 51 6.99 10.49 25.56
C PHE A 51 8.29 10.42 26.36
N GLY A 52 9.34 9.82 25.79
CA GLY A 52 10.64 9.70 26.46
C GLY A 52 10.62 8.70 27.61
N ASN A 53 9.83 7.62 27.48
CA ASN A 53 9.78 6.56 28.47
C ASN A 53 11.03 5.67 28.40
N PHE A 54 11.32 4.92 29.44
CA PHE A 54 12.48 4.01 29.54
C PHE A 54 13.86 4.70 29.42
N GLY A 55 13.98 5.99 29.78
CA GLY A 55 15.26 6.71 29.76
C GLY A 55 15.67 7.27 28.39
N PHE A 56 14.80 7.17 27.39
CA PHE A 56 15.03 7.82 26.11
C PHE A 56 14.67 9.33 26.16
N PRO A 57 15.38 10.18 25.39
CA PRO A 57 15.05 11.60 25.31
C PRO A 57 13.68 11.79 24.63
N ARG A 58 12.92 12.78 25.06
CA ARG A 58 11.65 13.15 24.43
C ARG A 58 11.91 13.78 23.06
N LEU A 59 11.76 13.00 22.00
CA LEU A 59 12.00 13.43 20.62
C LEU A 59 10.77 14.04 19.95
N GLY A 60 9.57 13.89 20.54
CA GLY A 60 8.34 14.44 19.98
C GLY A 60 8.10 13.99 18.53
N VAL A 61 7.95 14.97 17.61
CA VAL A 61 7.68 14.70 16.17
C VAL A 61 8.82 13.95 15.49
N ILE A 62 10.06 14.16 15.88
CA ILE A 62 11.22 13.41 15.34
C ILE A 62 11.12 11.94 15.76
N GLY A 63 10.73 11.68 17.00
CA GLY A 63 10.49 10.33 17.49
C GLY A 63 9.42 9.59 16.69
N ALA A 64 8.33 10.26 16.35
CA ALA A 64 7.27 9.71 15.48
C ALA A 64 7.78 9.37 14.07
N ALA A 65 8.62 10.23 13.48
CA ALA A 65 9.22 9.97 12.17
C ALA A 65 10.15 8.74 12.20
N ILE A 66 11.00 8.62 13.23
CA ILE A 66 11.88 7.46 13.41
C ILE A 66 11.06 6.19 13.62
N GLY A 67 10.02 6.22 14.44
CA GLY A 67 9.12 5.08 14.67
C GLY A 67 8.46 4.60 13.39
N THR A 68 8.06 5.53 12.52
CA THR A 68 7.51 5.19 11.21
C THR A 68 8.55 4.52 10.31
N VAL A 69 9.77 5.02 10.23
CA VAL A 69 10.83 4.39 9.42
C VAL A 69 11.10 2.97 9.91
N ILE A 70 11.27 2.77 11.22
CA ILE A 70 11.57 1.44 11.79
C ILE A 70 10.42 0.46 11.52
N SER A 71 9.17 0.87 11.70
CA SER A 71 8.03 0.00 11.43
C SER A 71 7.95 -0.40 9.95
N ARG A 72 8.29 0.49 9.03
CA ARG A 72 8.35 0.18 7.58
C ARG A 72 9.49 -0.76 7.23
N VAL A 73 10.65 -0.62 7.88
CA VAL A 73 11.76 -1.58 7.70
C VAL A 73 11.36 -2.98 8.20
N VAL A 74 10.68 -3.07 9.34
CA VAL A 74 10.17 -4.35 9.86
C VAL A 74 9.14 -4.96 8.89
N GLU A 75 8.19 -4.17 8.40
CA GLU A 75 7.18 -4.63 7.44
C GLU A 75 7.83 -5.14 6.15
N MET A 76 8.77 -4.38 5.60
CA MET A 76 9.54 -4.79 4.43
C MET A 76 10.31 -6.08 4.69
N GLY A 77 11.01 -6.18 5.82
CA GLY A 77 11.78 -7.37 6.20
C GLY A 77 10.93 -8.64 6.24
N ILE A 78 9.74 -8.56 6.84
CA ILE A 78 8.80 -9.69 6.92
C ILE A 78 8.29 -10.07 5.52
N ASN A 79 7.89 -9.10 4.68
CA ASN A 79 7.39 -9.37 3.34
C ASN A 79 8.47 -9.92 2.42
N VAL A 80 9.69 -9.41 2.49
CA VAL A 80 10.85 -9.91 1.73
C VAL A 80 11.19 -11.34 2.18
N ALA A 81 11.29 -11.61 3.47
CA ALA A 81 11.54 -12.95 4.00
C ALA A 81 10.45 -13.95 3.58
N ALA A 82 9.18 -13.51 3.59
CA ALA A 82 8.06 -14.32 3.11
C ALA A 82 8.16 -14.57 1.59
N GLY A 83 8.58 -13.58 0.82
CA GLY A 83 8.81 -13.70 -0.63
C GLY A 83 9.91 -14.72 -0.95
N TYR A 84 11.02 -14.70 -0.22
CA TYR A 84 12.09 -15.70 -0.38
C TYR A 84 11.66 -17.11 -0.03
N ASN A 85 10.75 -17.29 0.91
CA ASN A 85 10.20 -18.60 1.28
C ASN A 85 9.16 -19.11 0.28
N ASN A 86 8.57 -18.23 -0.53
CA ASN A 86 7.65 -18.62 -1.58
C ASN A 86 8.44 -19.06 -2.82
N LYS A 87 8.28 -20.34 -3.20
CA LYS A 87 9.00 -20.94 -4.32
C LYS A 87 8.77 -20.18 -5.64
N TYR A 88 7.54 -19.76 -5.90
CA TYR A 88 7.17 -19.04 -7.13
C TYR A 88 7.85 -17.67 -7.21
N LEU A 89 7.88 -16.90 -6.11
CA LEU A 89 8.55 -15.61 -6.08
C LEU A 89 10.08 -15.76 -6.18
N ARG A 90 10.64 -16.74 -5.48
CA ARG A 90 12.08 -17.00 -5.52
C ARG A 90 12.57 -17.39 -6.90
N ASP A 91 11.79 -18.20 -7.63
CA ASP A 91 12.13 -18.59 -8.99
C ASP A 91 11.97 -17.43 -9.97
N ALA A 92 10.97 -16.55 -9.75
CA ALA A 92 10.79 -15.31 -10.51
C ALA A 92 11.91 -14.27 -10.26
N MET A 93 12.48 -14.26 -9.06
CA MET A 93 13.61 -13.37 -8.71
C MET A 93 14.96 -13.84 -9.28
N ARG A 94 15.08 -15.09 -9.68
CA ARG A 94 16.22 -15.52 -10.47
C ARG A 94 16.12 -14.84 -11.81
N LEU A 95 16.95 -13.81 -11.98
CA LEU A 95 17.07 -12.98 -13.19
C LEU A 95 17.55 -13.82 -14.38
N ASP A 96 16.69 -14.72 -14.83
CA ASP A 96 16.78 -15.22 -16.19
C ASP A 96 16.27 -14.13 -17.13
N LYS A 97 16.87 -14.04 -18.31
CA LYS A 97 16.66 -12.98 -19.29
C LYS A 97 15.19 -12.60 -19.40
N ILE A 98 14.82 -11.42 -18.87
CA ILE A 98 13.48 -10.85 -19.05
C ILE A 98 13.30 -10.71 -20.57
N SER A 99 12.33 -11.43 -21.12
CA SER A 99 11.98 -11.29 -22.53
C SER A 99 11.55 -9.83 -22.80
N GLY A 100 12.12 -9.20 -23.83
CA GLY A 100 11.78 -7.82 -24.20
C GLY A 100 10.29 -7.63 -24.45
N ASP A 101 9.58 -8.69 -24.87
CA ASP A 101 8.14 -8.67 -25.09
C ASP A 101 7.35 -8.55 -23.79
N ILE A 102 7.80 -9.22 -22.72
CA ILE A 102 7.20 -9.10 -21.39
C ILE A 102 7.37 -7.66 -20.87
N PHE A 103 8.59 -7.11 -20.96
CA PHE A 103 8.86 -5.73 -20.56
C PHE A 103 7.99 -4.73 -21.32
N LYS A 104 7.91 -4.85 -22.65
CA LYS A 104 7.09 -3.99 -23.50
C LYS A 104 5.60 -4.06 -23.13
N ASN A 105 5.08 -5.25 -22.84
CA ASN A 105 3.68 -5.44 -22.45
C ASN A 105 3.40 -4.82 -21.07
N VAL A 106 4.30 -4.97 -20.11
CA VAL A 106 4.18 -4.36 -18.76
C VAL A 106 4.18 -2.84 -18.88
N VAL A 107 5.12 -2.26 -19.63
CA VAL A 107 5.19 -0.81 -19.83
C VAL A 107 3.95 -0.29 -20.57
N LYS A 108 3.50 -0.96 -21.62
CA LYS A 108 2.30 -0.56 -22.40
C LYS A 108 1.04 -0.53 -21.54
N ARG A 109 0.89 -1.47 -20.59
CA ARG A 109 -0.25 -1.53 -19.67
C ARG A 109 -0.06 -0.61 -18.46
N GLY A 110 1.17 -0.37 -18.03
CA GLY A 110 1.50 0.46 -16.87
C GLY A 110 1.39 1.96 -17.16
N ILE A 111 1.73 2.43 -18.37
CA ILE A 111 1.69 3.86 -18.72
C ILE A 111 0.30 4.47 -18.49
N PRO A 112 -0.82 3.91 -18.98
CA PRO A 112 -2.14 4.48 -18.72
C PRO A 112 -2.49 4.55 -17.21
N LEU A 113 -2.07 3.55 -16.44
CA LEU A 113 -2.27 3.54 -14.98
C LEU A 113 -1.46 4.63 -14.30
N LEU A 114 -0.19 4.81 -14.69
CA LEU A 114 0.65 5.90 -14.19
C LEU A 114 0.06 7.27 -14.53
N CYS A 115 -0.42 7.47 -15.75
CA CYS A 115 -1.07 8.73 -16.13
C CYS A 115 -2.32 9.00 -15.28
N ASN A 116 -3.13 7.97 -15.00
CA ASN A 116 -4.29 8.08 -14.13
C ASN A 116 -3.91 8.50 -12.71
N GLU A 117 -2.90 7.87 -12.12
CA GLU A 117 -2.42 8.20 -10.77
C GLU A 117 -1.82 9.61 -10.68
N ILE A 118 -1.07 10.03 -11.70
CA ILE A 118 -0.52 11.38 -11.77
C ILE A 118 -1.64 12.43 -11.86
N LEU A 119 -2.64 12.22 -12.73
CA LEU A 119 -3.78 13.12 -12.85
C LEU A 119 -4.59 13.19 -11.55
N TRP A 120 -4.80 12.06 -10.91
CA TRP A 120 -5.48 12.00 -9.62
C TRP A 120 -4.74 12.76 -8.53
N SER A 121 -3.42 12.58 -8.44
CA SER A 121 -2.55 13.28 -7.48
C SER A 121 -2.55 14.80 -7.71
N ILE A 122 -2.47 15.23 -8.97
CA ILE A 122 -2.56 16.65 -9.34
C ILE A 122 -3.92 17.23 -8.94
N SER A 123 -5.00 16.50 -9.18
CA SER A 123 -6.36 16.94 -8.84
C SER A 123 -6.51 17.16 -7.34
N ILE A 124 -6.03 16.21 -6.51
CA ILE A 124 -6.06 16.35 -5.05
C ILE A 124 -5.22 17.54 -4.59
N ALA A 125 -4.03 17.73 -5.17
CA ALA A 125 -3.17 18.86 -4.81
C ALA A 125 -3.82 20.20 -5.14
N LEU A 126 -4.44 20.33 -6.32
CA LEU A 126 -5.15 21.54 -6.73
C LEU A 126 -6.37 21.84 -5.84
N ILE A 127 -7.17 20.82 -5.55
CA ILE A 127 -8.31 20.94 -4.63
C ILE A 127 -7.83 21.39 -3.25
N SER A 128 -6.79 20.77 -2.71
CA SER A 128 -6.21 21.13 -1.42
C SER A 128 -5.70 22.57 -1.40
N GLN A 129 -5.10 23.04 -2.49
CA GLN A 129 -4.65 24.41 -2.64
C GLN A 129 -5.82 25.40 -2.72
N CYS A 130 -6.88 25.07 -3.46
CA CYS A 130 -8.10 25.90 -3.50
C CYS A 130 -8.75 26.04 -2.13
N TYR A 131 -8.74 25.00 -1.31
CA TYR A 131 -9.26 25.08 0.05
C TYR A 131 -8.36 25.88 0.98
N SER A 132 -7.04 25.79 0.83
CA SER A 132 -6.11 26.55 1.66
C SER A 132 -6.24 28.08 1.48
N THR A 133 -6.69 28.53 0.29
CA THR A 133 -6.96 29.97 0.05
C THR A 133 -8.20 30.48 0.79
N ARG A 134 -9.08 29.59 1.27
CA ARG A 134 -10.31 29.96 2.02
C ARG A 134 -10.12 30.04 3.52
N GLY A 135 -8.92 29.77 4.01
CA GLY A 135 -8.57 29.91 5.43
C GLY A 135 -8.40 28.57 6.15
N LEU A 136 -7.83 28.65 7.35
CA LEU A 136 -7.51 27.48 8.18
C LEU A 136 -8.71 26.66 8.58
N GLU A 137 -9.87 27.32 8.79
CA GLU A 137 -11.12 26.62 9.17
C GLU A 137 -11.61 25.69 8.06
N ALA A 138 -11.52 26.13 6.80
CA ALA A 138 -11.89 25.32 5.64
C ALA A 138 -10.97 24.10 5.50
N VAL A 139 -9.66 24.29 5.71
CA VAL A 139 -8.69 23.19 5.67
C VAL A 139 -8.94 22.19 6.81
N ALA A 140 -9.24 22.67 8.02
CA ALA A 140 -9.55 21.81 9.14
C ALA A 140 -10.83 20.99 8.89
N ALA A 141 -11.90 21.63 8.39
CA ALA A 141 -13.16 20.97 8.07
C ALA A 141 -12.97 19.86 7.02
N ILE A 142 -12.19 20.12 5.97
CA ILE A 142 -11.90 19.12 4.94
C ILE A 142 -11.07 17.97 5.48
N ASN A 143 -10.05 18.21 6.28
CA ASN A 143 -9.25 17.14 6.88
C ASN A 143 -10.12 16.22 7.74
N ILE A 144 -11.04 16.76 8.52
CA ILE A 144 -12.01 15.96 9.30
C ILE A 144 -12.92 15.16 8.36
N THR A 145 -13.50 15.81 7.36
CA THR A 145 -14.39 15.15 6.39
C THR A 145 -13.67 14.03 5.65
N THR A 146 -12.46 14.28 5.17
CA THR A 146 -11.63 13.28 4.46
C THR A 146 -11.31 12.10 5.36
N THR A 147 -10.99 12.34 6.63
CA THR A 147 -10.71 11.27 7.60
C THR A 147 -11.93 10.39 7.82
N VAL A 148 -13.09 10.97 8.00
CA VAL A 148 -14.37 10.24 8.17
C VAL A 148 -14.71 9.48 6.89
N THR A 149 -14.61 10.11 5.72
CA THR A 149 -14.85 9.46 4.42
C THR A 149 -13.91 8.29 4.20
N ASN A 150 -12.61 8.44 4.45
CA ASN A 150 -11.64 7.37 4.32
C ASN A 150 -11.96 6.18 5.23
N PHE A 151 -12.45 6.43 6.44
CA PHE A 151 -12.85 5.37 7.36
C PHE A 151 -13.97 4.49 6.76
N PHE A 152 -14.98 5.09 6.16
CA PHE A 152 -16.05 4.33 5.49
C PHE A 152 -15.58 3.66 4.18
N MET A 153 -14.71 4.34 3.43
CA MET A 153 -14.21 3.84 2.15
C MET A 153 -13.21 2.67 2.28
N ILE A 154 -12.61 2.44 3.45
CA ILE A 154 -11.66 1.33 3.68
C ILE A 154 -12.30 -0.02 3.30
N ILE A 155 -13.56 -0.23 3.67
CA ILE A 155 -14.26 -1.49 3.39
C ILE A 155 -14.44 -1.67 1.88
N CYS A 156 -14.91 -0.62 1.18
CA CYS A 156 -15.10 -0.65 -0.28
C CYS A 156 -13.78 -0.89 -1.03
N TYR A 157 -12.70 -0.21 -0.63
CA TYR A 157 -11.38 -0.43 -1.22
C TYR A 157 -10.84 -1.85 -0.96
N ALA A 158 -11.06 -2.39 0.24
CA ALA A 158 -10.64 -3.75 0.57
C ALA A 158 -11.40 -4.79 -0.27
N MET A 159 -12.71 -4.61 -0.46
CA MET A 159 -13.54 -5.46 -1.32
C MET A 159 -13.12 -5.36 -2.78
N GLY A 160 -12.93 -4.14 -3.32
CA GLY A 160 -12.46 -3.94 -4.69
C GLY A 160 -11.12 -4.63 -4.97
N ASN A 161 -10.15 -4.52 -4.07
CA ASN A 161 -8.87 -5.22 -4.19
C ASN A 161 -9.05 -6.75 -4.16
N SER A 162 -9.93 -7.27 -3.31
CA SER A 162 -10.19 -8.71 -3.22
C SER A 162 -10.85 -9.24 -4.49
N ILE A 163 -11.81 -8.51 -5.05
CA ILE A 163 -12.47 -8.84 -6.33
C ILE A 163 -11.41 -8.89 -7.44
N SER A 164 -10.56 -7.87 -7.55
CA SER A 164 -9.52 -7.80 -8.57
C SER A 164 -8.57 -9.00 -8.53
N ILE A 165 -8.16 -9.44 -7.34
CA ILE A 165 -7.28 -10.60 -7.17
C ILE A 165 -7.99 -11.89 -7.57
N ILE A 166 -9.23 -12.12 -7.10
CA ILE A 166 -9.98 -13.36 -7.36
C ILE A 166 -10.32 -13.47 -8.86
N VAL A 167 -10.83 -12.38 -9.45
CA VAL A 167 -11.17 -12.34 -10.88
C VAL A 167 -9.91 -12.51 -11.73
N GLY A 168 -8.79 -11.87 -11.35
CA GLY A 168 -7.51 -12.02 -12.04
C GLY A 168 -6.99 -13.46 -12.02
N GLN A 169 -7.07 -14.15 -10.88
CA GLN A 169 -6.68 -15.57 -10.76
C GLN A 169 -7.55 -16.48 -11.63
N ARG A 170 -8.88 -16.26 -11.68
CA ARG A 170 -9.81 -17.05 -12.51
C ARG A 170 -9.61 -16.82 -14.00
N LEU A 171 -9.37 -15.57 -14.41
CA LEU A 171 -9.03 -15.23 -15.79
C LEU A 171 -7.69 -15.87 -16.20
N GLY A 172 -6.71 -15.89 -15.31
CA GLY A 172 -5.43 -16.55 -15.53
C GLY A 172 -5.55 -18.08 -15.66
N ALA A 173 -6.53 -18.68 -15.01
CA ALA A 173 -6.87 -20.11 -15.14
C ALA A 173 -7.72 -20.45 -16.40
N GLY A 174 -8.13 -19.42 -17.19
CA GLY A 174 -8.96 -19.62 -18.39
C GLY A 174 -10.46 -19.77 -18.12
N GLU A 175 -10.91 -19.60 -16.87
CA GLU A 175 -12.32 -19.76 -16.45
C GLU A 175 -13.11 -18.45 -16.65
N ILE A 176 -13.28 -18.02 -17.91
CA ILE A 176 -13.85 -16.70 -18.24
C ILE A 176 -15.32 -16.54 -17.79
N GLU A 177 -16.13 -17.59 -17.94
CA GLU A 177 -17.55 -17.53 -17.52
C GLU A 177 -17.71 -17.44 -16.01
N TYR A 178 -16.92 -18.21 -15.26
CA TYR A 178 -16.89 -18.13 -13.80
C TYR A 178 -16.38 -16.75 -13.32
N ALA A 179 -15.39 -16.17 -13.99
CA ALA A 179 -14.88 -14.85 -13.66
C ALA A 179 -15.95 -13.76 -13.83
N LYS A 180 -16.78 -13.82 -14.89
CA LYS A 180 -17.88 -12.88 -15.12
C LYS A 180 -19.00 -13.01 -14.09
N ASP A 181 -19.40 -14.24 -13.76
CA ASP A 181 -20.48 -14.48 -12.78
C ASP A 181 -20.05 -14.05 -11.36
N TYR A 182 -18.78 -14.28 -11.03
CA TYR A 182 -18.20 -13.85 -9.75
C TYR A 182 -18.08 -12.32 -9.67
N ASP A 183 -17.64 -11.67 -10.74
CA ASP A 183 -17.52 -10.20 -10.79
C ASP A 183 -18.89 -9.53 -10.60
N LEU A 184 -19.90 -9.99 -11.32
CA LEU A 184 -21.27 -9.50 -11.18
C LEU A 184 -21.83 -9.68 -9.76
N LYS A 185 -21.66 -10.85 -9.16
CA LYS A 185 -22.13 -11.12 -7.79
C LYS A 185 -21.41 -10.25 -6.76
N MET A 186 -20.10 -10.06 -6.91
CA MET A 186 -19.29 -9.28 -5.96
C MET A 186 -19.54 -7.77 -6.10
N VAL A 187 -19.78 -7.27 -7.31
CA VAL A 187 -20.17 -5.86 -7.55
C VAL A 187 -21.54 -5.57 -6.93
N PHE A 188 -22.48 -6.52 -6.97
CA PHE A 188 -23.79 -6.37 -6.30
C PHE A 188 -23.71 -6.37 -4.76
N MET A 189 -22.64 -6.93 -4.18
CA MET A 189 -22.43 -7.01 -2.73
C MET A 189 -21.59 -5.83 -2.17
N ASN A 190 -21.02 -5.00 -3.03
CA ASN A 190 -20.17 -3.86 -2.67
C ASN A 190 -20.93 -2.53 -2.78
#